data_75dce8e03145597fea79eabf87cb3363
#
_entry.id   75dce8e03145597fea79eabf87cb3363
#
_cell.length_a   1.000
_cell.length_b   1.000
_cell.length_c   1.000
_cell.angle_alpha   90.00
_cell.angle_beta   90.00
_cell.angle_gamma   90.00
#
_symmetry.space_group_name_H-M   'P 1'
#
loop_
_entity.id
_entity.type
_entity.pdbx_description
1 polymer ?
#
loop_
_entity_poly.entity_id
_entity_poly.type
_entity_poly.pdbx_seq_one_letter_code
_entity_poly.pdbx_strand_id
1 'polypeptide(L)'
;TSWYWAAKAKANIRGANFGDIIALLDSAIAKCGNPPTNEAAPYILERVDLRLKLMQYKEAVDDYDLYYDLLKGQVGDRFFYYREQAKFRMSDFPGALADIQSAIRLNPGDPTYPAEEASVYIRMENYDQALRSLENALRIAPDFASCYRLRGICYVRQGKKAEACEAFNKAKELGDPVVDKLIKEHCK
;
A
#
# COMPACT_ATOMS: atom_id res chain seq x y z
N THR A 1 10.41 -28.03 -4.80
CA THR A 1 9.09 -28.20 -5.47
C THR A 1 8.06 -28.86 -4.59
N SER A 2 8.36 -29.99 -3.89
CA SER A 2 7.39 -30.69 -3.05
C SER A 2 6.94 -29.87 -1.81
N TRP A 3 7.83 -29.09 -1.20
CA TRP A 3 7.55 -28.26 -0.02
C TRP A 3 6.64 -27.08 -0.32
N TYR A 4 6.75 -26.48 -1.51
CA TYR A 4 5.86 -25.42 -1.99
C TYR A 4 4.42 -25.93 -2.08
N TRP A 5 4.22 -27.08 -2.70
CA TRP A 5 2.88 -27.68 -2.83
C TRP A 5 2.30 -28.10 -1.48
N ALA A 6 3.16 -28.54 -0.54
CA ALA A 6 2.74 -28.84 0.82
C ALA A 6 2.30 -27.57 1.59
N ALA A 7 3.03 -26.45 1.45
CA ALA A 7 2.66 -25.17 2.04
C ALA A 7 1.35 -24.64 1.43
N LYS A 8 1.22 -24.68 0.10
CA LYS A 8 0.02 -24.23 -0.61
C LYS A 8 -1.20 -25.12 -0.33
N ALA A 9 -1.02 -26.44 -0.20
CA ALA A 9 -2.07 -27.36 0.21
C ALA A 9 -2.54 -27.07 1.65
N LYS A 10 -1.61 -26.76 2.59
CA LYS A 10 -1.97 -26.37 3.96
C LYS A 10 -2.67 -25.01 4.00
N ALA A 11 -2.26 -24.03 3.18
CA ALA A 11 -2.91 -22.71 3.11
C ALA A 11 -4.38 -22.79 2.67
N ASN A 12 -4.72 -23.80 1.86
CA ASN A 12 -6.08 -24.02 1.37
C ASN A 12 -6.95 -24.87 2.33
N ILE A 13 -6.41 -25.38 3.43
CA ILE A 13 -7.17 -26.13 4.43
C ILE A 13 -7.88 -25.11 5.34
N ARG A 14 -9.21 -25.25 5.46
CA ARG A 14 -10.03 -24.46 6.38
C ARG A 14 -9.51 -24.64 7.82
N GLY A 15 -8.95 -23.58 8.44
CA GLY A 15 -8.35 -23.63 9.78
C GLY A 15 -6.83 -23.86 9.79
N ALA A 16 -6.13 -23.75 8.66
CA ALA A 16 -4.67 -23.81 8.63
C ALA A 16 -4.05 -22.71 9.50
N ASN A 17 -3.08 -23.09 10.33
CA ASN A 17 -2.28 -22.15 11.10
C ASN A 17 -1.26 -21.48 10.17
N PHE A 18 -1.38 -20.17 9.96
CA PHE A 18 -0.46 -19.40 9.11
C PHE A 18 1.00 -19.51 9.58
N GLY A 19 1.23 -19.64 10.90
CA GLY A 19 2.57 -19.85 11.44
C GLY A 19 3.25 -21.11 10.91
N ASP A 20 2.51 -22.22 10.82
CA ASP A 20 3.03 -23.49 10.29
C ASP A 20 3.38 -23.36 8.80
N ILE A 21 2.58 -22.59 8.06
CA ILE A 21 2.84 -22.36 6.63
C ILE A 21 4.08 -21.48 6.46
N ILE A 22 4.24 -20.44 7.27
CA ILE A 22 5.44 -19.59 7.27
C ILE A 22 6.69 -20.46 7.56
N ALA A 23 6.66 -21.35 8.55
CA ALA A 23 7.78 -22.24 8.86
C ALA A 23 8.16 -23.16 7.68
N LEU A 24 7.17 -23.62 6.90
CA LEU A 24 7.42 -24.39 5.68
C LEU A 24 8.08 -23.54 4.58
N LEU A 25 7.64 -22.27 4.43
CA LEU A 25 8.24 -21.34 3.48
C LEU A 25 9.67 -20.97 3.89
N ASP A 26 9.93 -20.78 5.19
CA ASP A 26 11.30 -20.57 5.72
C ASP A 26 12.22 -21.73 5.34
N SER A 27 11.73 -22.97 5.50
CA SER A 27 12.47 -24.17 5.11
C SER A 27 12.68 -24.25 3.61
N ALA A 28 11.71 -23.82 2.79
CA ALA A 28 11.84 -23.80 1.34
C ALA A 28 12.85 -22.74 0.87
N ILE A 29 12.83 -21.54 1.46
CA ILE A 29 13.78 -20.47 1.18
C ILE A 29 15.22 -20.90 1.55
N ALA A 30 15.40 -21.49 2.73
CA ALA A 30 16.71 -21.98 3.17
C ALA A 30 17.32 -23.04 2.25
N LYS A 31 16.49 -23.86 1.58
CA LYS A 31 16.94 -24.84 0.57
C LYS A 31 17.36 -24.23 -0.75
N CYS A 32 16.97 -22.99 -1.02
CA CYS A 32 17.42 -22.24 -2.21
C CYS A 32 18.84 -21.65 -2.06
N GLY A 33 19.56 -21.96 -0.97
CA GLY A 33 20.93 -21.50 -0.71
C GLY A 33 21.04 -20.53 0.46
N ASN A 34 22.30 -20.22 0.83
CA ASN A 34 22.61 -19.20 1.83
C ASN A 34 23.84 -18.38 1.35
N PRO A 35 23.64 -17.15 0.82
CA PRO A 35 22.36 -16.46 0.67
C PRO A 35 21.41 -17.16 -0.35
N PRO A 36 20.08 -16.93 -0.23
CA PRO A 36 19.12 -17.56 -1.13
C PRO A 36 19.32 -17.09 -2.58
N THR A 37 19.01 -17.99 -3.53
CA THR A 37 19.03 -17.67 -4.97
C THR A 37 17.66 -17.18 -5.46
N ASN A 38 17.57 -16.72 -6.72
CA ASN A 38 16.31 -16.27 -7.34
C ASN A 38 15.19 -17.32 -7.29
N GLU A 39 15.52 -18.60 -7.10
CA GLU A 39 14.53 -19.66 -6.91
C GLU A 39 13.68 -19.49 -5.64
N ALA A 40 14.17 -18.71 -4.66
CA ALA A 40 13.46 -18.39 -3.45
C ALA A 40 12.32 -17.32 -3.65
N ALA A 41 12.38 -16.55 -4.73
CA ALA A 41 11.49 -15.41 -4.95
C ALA A 41 9.98 -15.73 -4.79
N PRO A 42 9.42 -16.81 -5.36
CA PRO A 42 8.01 -17.13 -5.19
C PRO A 42 7.64 -17.48 -3.73
N TYR A 43 8.55 -18.12 -2.98
CA TYR A 43 8.32 -18.46 -1.57
C TYR A 43 8.34 -17.23 -0.67
N ILE A 44 9.21 -16.27 -0.99
CA ILE A 44 9.30 -15.00 -0.26
C ILE A 44 8.01 -14.20 -0.46
N LEU A 45 7.48 -14.06 -1.69
CA LEU A 45 6.24 -13.33 -1.93
C LEU A 45 5.03 -13.99 -1.24
N GLU A 46 4.98 -15.32 -1.19
CA GLU A 46 3.91 -16.02 -0.47
C GLU A 46 4.02 -15.81 1.05
N ARG A 47 5.26 -15.77 1.58
CA ARG A 47 5.51 -15.43 2.99
C ARG A 47 5.11 -13.99 3.31
N VAL A 48 5.40 -13.04 2.42
CA VAL A 48 4.91 -11.65 2.51
C VAL A 48 3.39 -11.62 2.66
N ASP A 49 2.64 -12.29 1.78
CA ASP A 49 1.18 -12.29 1.82
C ASP A 49 0.64 -12.80 3.17
N LEU A 50 1.23 -13.87 3.70
CA LEU A 50 0.85 -14.41 5.02
C LEU A 50 1.20 -13.45 6.16
N ARG A 51 2.38 -12.84 6.12
CA ARG A 51 2.81 -11.86 7.14
C ARG A 51 1.91 -10.63 7.13
N LEU A 52 1.51 -10.14 5.96
CA LEU A 52 0.55 -9.04 5.86
C LEU A 52 -0.82 -9.40 6.46
N LYS A 53 -1.32 -10.62 6.22
CA LYS A 53 -2.57 -11.12 6.83
C LYS A 53 -2.47 -11.22 8.36
N LEU A 54 -1.29 -11.52 8.88
CA LEU A 54 -1.00 -11.56 10.32
C LEU A 54 -0.63 -10.18 10.91
N MET A 55 -0.67 -9.11 10.11
CA MET A 55 -0.25 -7.75 10.48
C MET A 55 1.22 -7.66 10.92
N GLN A 56 2.06 -8.60 10.51
CA GLN A 56 3.51 -8.64 10.72
C GLN A 56 4.21 -7.77 9.67
N TYR A 57 3.93 -6.44 9.73
CA TYR A 57 4.32 -5.52 8.66
C TYR A 57 5.84 -5.37 8.55
N LYS A 58 6.55 -5.39 9.68
CA LYS A 58 8.02 -5.28 9.68
C LYS A 58 8.65 -6.46 8.97
N GLU A 59 8.27 -7.66 9.35
CA GLU A 59 8.77 -8.90 8.75
C GLU A 59 8.38 -8.99 7.26
N ALA A 60 7.21 -8.46 6.89
CA ALA A 60 6.80 -8.39 5.50
C ALA A 60 7.68 -7.43 4.69
N VAL A 61 8.08 -6.28 5.28
CA VAL A 61 9.03 -5.35 4.64
C VAL A 61 10.41 -5.97 4.51
N ASP A 62 10.91 -6.67 5.53
CA ASP A 62 12.19 -7.38 5.48
C ASP A 62 12.18 -8.42 4.33
N ASP A 63 11.05 -9.09 4.09
CA ASP A 63 10.89 -10.01 2.95
C ASP A 63 10.84 -9.29 1.60
N TYR A 64 10.18 -8.14 1.52
CA TYR A 64 10.20 -7.33 0.30
C TYR A 64 11.61 -6.88 -0.03
N ASP A 65 12.41 -6.49 0.97
CA ASP A 65 13.79 -6.08 0.77
C ASP A 65 14.63 -7.25 0.28
N LEU A 66 14.49 -8.44 0.87
CA LEU A 66 15.15 -9.66 0.40
C LEU A 66 14.74 -9.99 -1.05
N TYR A 67 13.48 -9.89 -1.39
CA TYR A 67 13.00 -10.10 -2.76
C TYR A 67 13.60 -9.10 -3.75
N TYR A 68 13.66 -7.82 -3.35
CA TYR A 68 14.26 -6.75 -4.16
C TYR A 68 15.73 -7.02 -4.46
N ASP A 69 16.49 -7.42 -3.44
CA ASP A 69 17.93 -7.73 -3.56
C ASP A 69 18.16 -8.95 -4.45
N LEU A 70 17.35 -10.01 -4.28
CA LEU A 70 17.43 -11.21 -5.12
C LEU A 70 17.23 -10.90 -6.61
N LEU A 71 16.29 -10.00 -6.92
CA LEU A 71 16.02 -9.59 -8.29
C LEU A 71 16.90 -8.41 -8.76
N LYS A 72 17.89 -8.01 -7.96
CA LYS A 72 18.81 -6.89 -8.27
C LYS A 72 18.07 -5.61 -8.65
N GLY A 73 16.98 -5.33 -7.95
CA GLY A 73 16.12 -4.17 -8.19
C GLY A 73 15.23 -4.25 -9.44
N GLN A 74 15.23 -5.36 -10.16
CA GLN A 74 14.39 -5.54 -11.36
C GLN A 74 12.97 -5.91 -10.95
N VAL A 75 12.23 -4.92 -10.48
CA VAL A 75 10.84 -5.05 -10.01
C VAL A 75 9.95 -4.01 -10.68
N GLY A 76 8.65 -4.32 -10.78
CA GLY A 76 7.67 -3.40 -11.36
C GLY A 76 7.10 -2.40 -10.34
N ASP A 77 6.27 -1.49 -10.84
CA ASP A 77 5.57 -0.46 -10.07
C ASP A 77 4.76 -1.04 -8.90
N ARG A 78 4.05 -2.14 -9.11
CA ARG A 78 3.24 -2.80 -8.09
C ARG A 78 4.04 -3.30 -6.89
N PHE A 79 5.30 -3.67 -7.08
CA PHE A 79 6.17 -4.06 -5.98
C PHE A 79 6.32 -2.90 -4.98
N PHE A 80 6.65 -1.72 -5.49
CA PHE A 80 6.81 -0.53 -4.65
C PHE A 80 5.50 -0.11 -3.99
N TYR A 81 4.38 -0.20 -4.73
CA TYR A 81 3.05 0.08 -4.19
C TYR A 81 2.67 -0.82 -3.01
N TYR A 82 2.91 -2.13 -3.10
CA TYR A 82 2.59 -3.04 -2.00
C TYR A 82 3.56 -2.92 -0.82
N ARG A 83 4.85 -2.64 -1.07
CA ARG A 83 5.81 -2.40 0.01
C ARG A 83 5.53 -1.06 0.71
N GLU A 84 5.12 -0.04 -0.02
CA GLU A 84 4.62 1.22 0.52
C GLU A 84 3.51 0.98 1.54
N GLN A 85 2.48 0.21 1.19
CA GLN A 85 1.36 -0.07 2.10
C GLN A 85 1.83 -0.71 3.41
N ALA A 86 2.77 -1.64 3.36
CA ALA A 86 3.33 -2.25 4.56
C ALA A 86 4.08 -1.22 5.42
N LYS A 87 4.92 -0.39 4.81
CA LYS A 87 5.65 0.70 5.49
C LYS A 87 4.70 1.74 6.09
N PHE A 88 3.64 2.11 5.34
CA PHE A 88 2.61 3.02 5.83
C PHE A 88 1.91 2.49 7.10
N ARG A 89 1.59 1.19 7.12
CA ARG A 89 1.00 0.53 8.31
C ARG A 89 1.95 0.51 9.52
N MET A 90 3.26 0.48 9.28
CA MET A 90 4.29 0.62 10.32
C MET A 90 4.52 2.06 10.75
N SER A 91 3.88 3.03 10.12
CA SER A 91 4.14 4.47 10.28
C SER A 91 5.55 4.89 9.83
N ASP A 92 6.21 4.09 8.99
CA ASP A 92 7.42 4.50 8.26
C ASP A 92 7.01 5.33 7.03
N PHE A 93 6.56 6.57 7.29
CA PHE A 93 6.08 7.46 6.24
C PHE A 93 7.20 7.90 5.27
N PRO A 94 8.44 8.17 5.70
CA PRO A 94 9.53 8.45 4.76
C PRO A 94 9.80 7.28 3.81
N GLY A 95 9.86 6.06 4.33
CA GLY A 95 10.04 4.85 3.52
C GLY A 95 8.87 4.57 2.57
N ALA A 96 7.64 4.79 3.04
CA ALA A 96 6.44 4.69 2.22
C ALA A 96 6.45 5.72 1.08
N LEU A 97 6.83 6.98 1.37
CA LEU A 97 6.93 8.04 0.36
C LEU A 97 7.95 7.69 -0.74
N ALA A 98 9.11 7.16 -0.36
CA ALA A 98 10.14 6.76 -1.33
C ALA A 98 9.65 5.65 -2.26
N ASP A 99 8.90 4.69 -1.72
CA ASP A 99 8.35 3.58 -2.50
C ASP A 99 7.23 4.06 -3.45
N ILE A 100 6.26 4.84 -2.95
CA ILE A 100 5.17 5.31 -3.82
C ILE A 100 5.69 6.23 -4.94
N GLN A 101 6.70 7.02 -4.69
CA GLN A 101 7.36 7.83 -5.72
C GLN A 101 8.09 6.95 -6.76
N SER A 102 8.61 5.79 -6.35
CA SER A 102 9.16 4.82 -7.29
C SER A 102 8.08 4.19 -8.17
N ALA A 103 6.90 3.87 -7.59
CA ALA A 103 5.75 3.40 -8.35
C ALA A 103 5.26 4.44 -9.37
N ILE A 104 5.16 5.71 -8.98
CA ILE A 104 4.78 6.82 -9.87
C ILE A 104 5.77 6.97 -11.03
N ARG A 105 7.08 6.86 -10.77
CA ARG A 105 8.11 6.95 -11.84
C ARG A 105 8.00 5.81 -12.85
N LEU A 106 7.66 4.60 -12.40
CA LEU A 106 7.55 3.42 -13.25
C LEU A 106 6.23 3.39 -14.03
N ASN A 107 5.15 3.89 -13.44
CA ASN A 107 3.84 3.95 -14.07
C ASN A 107 3.11 5.25 -13.73
N PRO A 108 3.43 6.36 -14.41
CA PRO A 108 2.85 7.67 -14.13
C PRO A 108 1.38 7.82 -14.54
N GLY A 109 0.83 6.81 -15.23
CA GLY A 109 -0.57 6.82 -15.71
C GLY A 109 -1.57 6.23 -14.71
N ASP A 110 -1.13 5.64 -13.60
CA ASP A 110 -2.04 5.09 -12.60
C ASP A 110 -2.42 6.15 -11.56
N PRO A 111 -3.70 6.60 -11.48
CA PRO A 111 -4.13 7.63 -10.53
C PRO A 111 -4.07 7.19 -9.07
N THR A 112 -4.00 5.88 -8.82
CA THR A 112 -3.92 5.32 -7.47
C THR A 112 -2.65 5.78 -6.77
N TYR A 113 -1.52 5.79 -7.48
CA TYR A 113 -0.23 6.10 -6.86
C TYR A 113 -0.13 7.54 -6.34
N PRO A 114 -0.45 8.59 -7.11
CA PRO A 114 -0.46 9.93 -6.54
C PRO A 114 -1.55 10.14 -5.47
N ALA A 115 -2.64 9.36 -5.47
CA ALA A 115 -3.62 9.38 -4.38
C ALA A 115 -3.06 8.78 -3.08
N GLU A 116 -2.29 7.68 -3.18
CA GLU A 116 -1.60 7.11 -2.01
C GLU A 116 -0.45 8.01 -1.54
N GLU A 117 0.32 8.63 -2.44
CA GLU A 117 1.30 9.64 -2.07
C GLU A 117 0.67 10.76 -1.23
N ALA A 118 -0.51 11.24 -1.63
CA ALA A 118 -1.26 12.21 -0.84
C ALA A 118 -1.65 11.68 0.54
N SER A 119 -2.04 10.41 0.63
CA SER A 119 -2.37 9.76 1.90
C SER A 119 -1.14 9.73 2.84
N VAL A 120 0.05 9.45 2.31
CA VAL A 120 1.32 9.53 3.07
C VAL A 120 1.58 10.96 3.55
N TYR A 121 1.46 11.97 2.68
CA TYR A 121 1.66 13.37 3.05
C TYR A 121 0.65 13.85 4.11
N ILE A 122 -0.62 13.40 4.05
CA ILE A 122 -1.63 13.69 5.08
C ILE A 122 -1.18 13.16 6.44
N ARG A 123 -0.64 11.94 6.49
CA ARG A 123 -0.12 11.36 7.75
C ARG A 123 1.13 12.07 8.27
N MET A 124 1.91 12.68 7.37
CA MET A 124 3.04 13.55 7.71
C MET A 124 2.61 15.00 8.01
N GLU A 125 1.30 15.29 8.01
CA GLU A 125 0.71 16.62 8.19
C GLU A 125 1.17 17.66 7.14
N ASN A 126 1.68 17.21 6.00
CA ASN A 126 2.11 18.06 4.89
C ASN A 126 0.96 18.20 3.87
N TYR A 127 -0.04 19.01 4.26
CA TYR A 127 -1.29 19.12 3.50
C TYR A 127 -1.11 19.79 2.14
N ASP A 128 -0.14 20.71 2.00
CA ASP A 128 0.13 21.37 0.70
C ASP A 128 0.68 20.38 -0.33
N GLN A 129 1.59 19.49 0.07
CA GLN A 129 2.08 18.44 -0.83
C GLN A 129 0.98 17.41 -1.12
N ALA A 130 0.18 17.06 -0.11
CA ALA A 130 -0.97 16.17 -0.32
C ALA A 130 -1.93 16.72 -1.38
N LEU A 131 -2.26 18.01 -1.31
CA LEU A 131 -3.14 18.66 -2.31
C LEU A 131 -2.56 18.62 -3.71
N ARG A 132 -1.25 18.81 -3.88
CA ARG A 132 -0.57 18.68 -5.19
C ARG A 132 -0.64 17.25 -5.73
N SER A 133 -0.40 16.26 -4.89
CA SER A 133 -0.49 14.85 -5.29
C SER A 133 -1.93 14.48 -5.69
N LEU A 134 -2.95 15.00 -4.96
CA LEU A 134 -4.35 14.81 -5.32
C LEU A 134 -4.72 15.49 -6.64
N GLU A 135 -4.16 16.67 -6.93
CA GLU A 135 -4.33 17.32 -8.22
C GLU A 135 -3.76 16.48 -9.36
N ASN A 136 -2.58 15.88 -9.16
CA ASN A 136 -2.01 14.94 -10.13
C ASN A 136 -2.90 13.72 -10.36
N ALA A 137 -3.43 13.10 -9.29
CA ALA A 137 -4.36 11.98 -9.40
C ALA A 137 -5.63 12.36 -10.18
N LEU A 138 -6.22 13.52 -9.88
CA LEU A 138 -7.44 14.01 -10.54
C LEU A 138 -7.21 14.47 -11.98
N ARG A 139 -5.99 14.82 -12.37
CA ARG A 139 -5.65 15.08 -13.77
C ARG A 139 -5.67 13.79 -14.60
N ILE A 140 -5.32 12.66 -13.99
CA ILE A 140 -5.35 11.34 -14.63
C ILE A 140 -6.79 10.79 -14.62
N ALA A 141 -7.47 10.86 -13.48
CA ALA A 141 -8.84 10.38 -13.29
C ALA A 141 -9.71 11.46 -12.60
N PRO A 142 -10.40 12.31 -13.38
CA PRO A 142 -11.18 13.44 -12.84
C PRO A 142 -12.37 13.03 -11.95
N ASP A 143 -12.82 11.81 -12.04
CA ASP A 143 -13.94 11.22 -11.29
C ASP A 143 -13.50 10.33 -10.11
N PHE A 144 -12.22 10.38 -9.72
CA PHE A 144 -11.70 9.58 -8.63
C PHE A 144 -12.21 10.10 -7.27
N ALA A 145 -13.36 9.60 -6.85
CA ALA A 145 -14.13 10.07 -5.68
C ALA A 145 -13.30 10.20 -4.39
N SER A 146 -12.44 9.22 -4.10
CA SER A 146 -11.59 9.22 -2.90
C SER A 146 -10.61 10.40 -2.85
N CYS A 147 -10.15 10.90 -4.00
CA CYS A 147 -9.27 12.07 -4.06
C CYS A 147 -9.97 13.33 -3.58
N TYR A 148 -11.26 13.51 -3.92
CA TYR A 148 -12.06 14.62 -3.41
C TYR A 148 -12.28 14.52 -1.90
N ARG A 149 -12.51 13.31 -1.39
CA ARG A 149 -12.60 13.09 0.06
C ARG A 149 -11.29 13.43 0.78
N LEU A 150 -10.15 12.97 0.26
CA LEU A 150 -8.84 13.29 0.83
C LEU A 150 -8.54 14.80 0.76
N ARG A 151 -8.92 15.47 -0.34
CA ARG A 151 -8.82 16.93 -0.50
C ARG A 151 -9.64 17.66 0.56
N GLY A 152 -10.86 17.22 0.81
CA GLY A 152 -11.69 17.74 1.90
C GLY A 152 -11.03 17.57 3.27
N ILE A 153 -10.42 16.42 3.55
CA ILE A 153 -9.66 16.19 4.79
C ILE A 153 -8.49 17.19 4.92
N CYS A 154 -7.73 17.42 3.85
CA CYS A 154 -6.65 18.41 3.85
C CYS A 154 -7.19 19.83 4.20
N TYR A 155 -8.29 20.24 3.59
CA TYR A 155 -8.91 21.55 3.86
C TYR A 155 -9.45 21.66 5.29
N VAL A 156 -10.04 20.60 5.85
CA VAL A 156 -10.41 20.58 7.29
C VAL A 156 -9.20 20.85 8.17
N ARG A 157 -8.08 20.16 7.91
CA ARG A 157 -6.85 20.33 8.69
C ARG A 157 -6.21 21.72 8.53
N GLN A 158 -6.45 22.39 7.40
CA GLN A 158 -6.04 23.77 7.16
C GLN A 158 -7.07 24.83 7.67
N GLY A 159 -8.19 24.42 8.27
CA GLY A 159 -9.24 25.32 8.73
C GLY A 159 -10.12 25.93 7.61
N LYS A 160 -10.01 25.44 6.38
CA LYS A 160 -10.73 25.90 5.18
C LYS A 160 -12.06 25.16 5.07
N LYS A 161 -13.04 25.57 5.90
CA LYS A 161 -14.30 24.82 6.03
C LYS A 161 -15.13 24.80 4.75
N ALA A 162 -15.22 25.91 4.04
CA ALA A 162 -16.04 26.02 2.82
C ALA A 162 -15.49 25.09 1.73
N GLU A 163 -14.17 25.13 1.47
CA GLU A 163 -13.50 24.30 0.49
C GLU A 163 -13.55 22.81 0.86
N ALA A 164 -13.50 22.52 2.16
CA ALA A 164 -13.65 21.14 2.64
C ALA A 164 -15.03 20.58 2.30
N CYS A 165 -16.10 21.37 2.54
CA CYS A 165 -17.46 20.94 2.27
C CYS A 165 -17.76 20.82 0.77
N GLU A 166 -17.20 21.69 -0.06
CA GLU A 166 -17.29 21.57 -1.51
C GLU A 166 -16.64 20.25 -1.97
N ALA A 167 -15.43 19.96 -1.49
CA ALA A 167 -14.72 18.74 -1.83
C ALA A 167 -15.47 17.47 -1.35
N PHE A 168 -16.02 17.47 -0.13
CA PHE A 168 -16.79 16.33 0.36
C PHE A 168 -18.11 16.14 -0.42
N ASN A 169 -18.80 17.21 -0.79
CA ASN A 169 -20.00 17.10 -1.61
C ASN A 169 -19.67 16.52 -2.99
N LYS A 170 -18.55 16.93 -3.59
CA LYS A 170 -18.08 16.36 -4.85
C LYS A 170 -17.77 14.87 -4.73
N ALA A 171 -17.08 14.44 -3.65
CA ALA A 171 -16.86 13.02 -3.36
C ALA A 171 -18.18 12.24 -3.24
N LYS A 172 -19.19 12.82 -2.60
CA LYS A 172 -20.53 12.23 -2.48
C LYS A 172 -21.22 12.07 -3.83
N GLU A 173 -21.21 13.09 -4.68
CA GLU A 173 -21.75 13.05 -6.05
C GLU A 173 -21.11 11.93 -6.88
N LEU A 174 -19.81 11.67 -6.66
CA LEU A 174 -19.05 10.62 -7.32
C LEU A 174 -19.18 9.25 -6.62
N GLY A 175 -20.00 9.14 -5.59
CA GLY A 175 -20.34 7.88 -4.94
C GLY A 175 -19.33 7.37 -3.90
N ASP A 176 -18.52 8.26 -3.27
CA ASP A 176 -17.64 7.83 -2.16
C ASP A 176 -18.50 7.30 -0.97
N PRO A 177 -18.31 6.03 -0.56
CA PRO A 177 -19.22 5.38 0.37
C PRO A 177 -19.07 5.87 1.83
N VAL A 178 -17.98 6.58 2.15
CA VAL A 178 -17.65 6.94 3.54
C VAL A 178 -17.77 8.44 3.82
N VAL A 179 -18.02 9.25 2.79
CA VAL A 179 -17.95 10.72 2.90
C VAL A 179 -19.11 11.33 3.71
N ASP A 180 -20.28 10.66 3.79
CA ASP A 180 -21.47 11.19 4.50
C ASP A 180 -21.20 11.50 5.97
N LYS A 181 -20.35 10.72 6.62
CA LYS A 181 -19.93 10.97 8.00
C LYS A 181 -19.13 12.27 8.10
N LEU A 182 -18.20 12.49 7.19
CA LEU A 182 -17.36 13.70 7.16
C LEU A 182 -18.20 14.96 6.90
N ILE A 183 -19.20 14.89 6.01
CA ILE A 183 -20.14 15.99 5.76
C ILE A 183 -20.91 16.33 7.04
N LYS A 184 -21.43 15.33 7.75
CA LYS A 184 -22.17 15.54 9.01
C LYS A 184 -21.30 16.16 10.10
N GLU A 185 -20.01 15.81 10.17
CA GLU A 185 -19.09 16.30 11.18
C GLU A 185 -18.57 17.72 10.89
N HIS A 186 -18.31 18.05 9.63
CA HIS A 186 -17.58 19.27 9.26
C HIS A 186 -18.41 20.32 8.52
N CYS A 187 -19.56 19.97 7.93
CA CYS A 187 -20.31 20.84 7.04
C CYS A 187 -21.66 21.33 7.62
N LYS A 188 -21.77 21.37 8.94
CA LYS A 188 -22.92 22.00 9.62
C LYS A 188 -22.71 23.50 9.79
#